data_238b00eaa6aa2ba046506c88a29c6ea1
#
_entry.id   238b00eaa6aa2ba046506c88a29c6ea1
#
_cell.length_a   1.000
_cell.length_b   1.000
_cell.length_c   1.000
_cell.angle_alpha   90.00
_cell.angle_beta   90.00
_cell.angle_gamma   90.00
#
_symmetry.space_group_name_H-M   'P 1'
#
loop_
_entity.id
_entity.type
_entity.pdbx_description
1 polymer ?
#
loop_
_entity_poly.entity_id
_entity_poly.type
_entity_poly.pdbx_seq_one_letter_code
_entity_poly.pdbx_strand_id
1 'polypeptide(L)'
;SVDEAVLRYARLAQQAGMDGVVASAREVRPVKRACGREWLCVTPGIRPAGSQDDQRRVMTPGEAIQAGSDYLVIGRPITRAADPARVFDVILAEMNRARQNLDET
;
A
#
# COMPACT_ATOMS: atom_id res chain seq x y z
N SER A 1 -4.04 11.04 -19.05
CA SER A 1 -3.49 11.29 -17.72
C SER A 1 -2.76 10.08 -17.19
N VAL A 2 -1.99 10.27 -16.15
CA VAL A 2 -1.27 9.18 -15.50
C VAL A 2 -2.25 8.15 -14.94
N ASP A 3 -3.34 8.63 -14.33
CA ASP A 3 -4.34 7.76 -13.73
C ASP A 3 -5.04 6.89 -14.77
N GLU A 4 -5.33 7.45 -15.93
CA GLU A 4 -5.95 6.67 -17.01
C GLU A 4 -5.01 5.59 -17.51
N ALA A 5 -3.71 5.90 -17.64
CA ALA A 5 -2.72 4.93 -18.06
C ALA A 5 -2.60 3.78 -17.05
N VAL A 6 -2.57 4.13 -15.75
CA VAL A 6 -2.50 3.12 -14.69
C VAL A 6 -3.70 2.18 -14.75
N LEU A 7 -4.90 2.71 -14.90
CA LEU A 7 -6.11 1.88 -14.98
C LEU A 7 -6.11 1.00 -16.21
N ARG A 8 -5.65 1.53 -17.33
CA ARG A 8 -5.57 0.74 -18.56
C ARG A 8 -4.61 -0.44 -18.42
N TYR A 9 -3.41 -0.19 -17.85
CA TYR A 9 -2.43 -1.26 -17.63
C TYR A 9 -2.93 -2.26 -16.60
N ALA A 10 -3.60 -1.81 -15.56
CA ALA A 10 -4.16 -2.71 -14.55
C ALA A 10 -5.19 -3.65 -15.18
N ARG A 11 -6.08 -3.11 -16.00
CA ARG A 11 -7.09 -3.94 -16.69
C ARG A 11 -6.46 -4.93 -17.66
N LEU A 12 -5.41 -4.51 -18.37
CA LEU A 12 -4.70 -5.41 -19.26
C LEU A 12 -4.03 -6.54 -18.49
N ALA A 13 -3.41 -6.24 -17.36
CA ALA A 13 -2.80 -7.26 -16.52
C ALA A 13 -3.85 -8.23 -16.00
N GLN A 14 -5.02 -7.73 -15.59
CA GLN A 14 -6.11 -8.57 -15.13
C GLN A 14 -6.63 -9.48 -16.24
N GLN A 15 -6.82 -8.94 -17.43
CA GLN A 15 -7.28 -9.72 -18.59
C GLN A 15 -6.25 -10.77 -18.98
N ALA A 16 -4.97 -10.50 -18.76
CA ALA A 16 -3.89 -11.44 -19.03
C ALA A 16 -3.76 -12.55 -17.99
N GLY A 17 -4.57 -12.51 -16.92
CA GLY A 17 -4.57 -13.56 -15.90
C GLY A 17 -3.67 -13.30 -14.72
N MET A 18 -3.16 -12.08 -14.56
CA MET A 18 -2.37 -11.72 -13.38
C MET A 18 -3.26 -11.63 -12.15
N ASP A 19 -2.67 -11.87 -10.98
CA ASP A 19 -3.41 -11.88 -9.73
C ASP A 19 -3.48 -10.52 -9.06
N GLY A 20 -2.71 -9.56 -9.52
CA GLY A 20 -2.68 -8.23 -8.95
C GLY A 20 -1.65 -7.34 -9.61
N VAL A 21 -1.41 -6.21 -9.00
CA VAL A 21 -0.54 -5.19 -9.56
C VAL A 21 0.28 -4.51 -8.45
N VAL A 22 1.46 -4.02 -8.81
CA VAL A 22 2.24 -3.12 -7.97
C VAL A 22 1.78 -1.70 -8.29
N ALA A 23 1.24 -1.02 -7.28
CA ALA A 23 0.66 0.31 -7.48
C ALA A 23 0.95 1.18 -6.26
N SER A 24 1.14 2.48 -6.49
CA SER A 24 1.30 3.40 -5.37
C SER A 24 0.01 3.45 -4.55
N ALA A 25 0.12 3.84 -3.28
CA ALA A 25 -1.04 3.88 -2.40
C ALA A 25 -2.15 4.79 -2.94
N ARG A 26 -1.78 5.82 -3.69
CA ARG A 26 -2.75 6.75 -4.27
C ARG A 26 -3.58 6.14 -5.40
N GLU A 27 -3.02 5.11 -6.03
CA GLU A 27 -3.66 4.45 -7.17
C GLU A 27 -4.53 3.28 -6.76
N VAL A 28 -4.41 2.82 -5.52
CA VAL A 28 -5.07 1.60 -5.07
C VAL A 28 -6.60 1.71 -5.19
N ARG A 29 -7.20 2.80 -4.69
CA ARG A 29 -8.65 2.95 -4.75
C ARG A 29 -9.20 2.91 -6.18
N PRO A 30 -8.65 3.71 -7.12
CA PRO A 30 -9.13 3.62 -8.50
C PRO A 30 -8.90 2.25 -9.12
N VAL A 31 -7.77 1.60 -8.83
CA VAL A 31 -7.51 0.24 -9.34
C VAL A 31 -8.53 -0.76 -8.78
N LYS A 32 -8.80 -0.70 -7.49
CA LYS A 32 -9.78 -1.58 -6.86
C LYS A 32 -11.19 -1.36 -7.42
N ARG A 33 -11.56 -0.12 -7.69
CA ARG A 33 -12.85 0.16 -8.31
C ARG A 33 -12.96 -0.41 -9.72
N ALA A 34 -11.87 -0.35 -10.48
CA ALA A 34 -11.86 -0.82 -11.86
C ALA A 34 -11.75 -2.34 -11.96
N CYS A 35 -10.94 -2.96 -11.11
CA CYS A 35 -10.57 -4.37 -11.23
C CYS A 35 -11.19 -5.28 -10.16
N GLY A 36 -11.83 -4.70 -9.15
CA GLY A 36 -12.45 -5.47 -8.07
C GLY A 36 -11.61 -5.46 -6.80
N ARG A 37 -12.30 -5.59 -5.67
CA ARG A 37 -11.67 -5.53 -4.34
C ARG A 37 -10.72 -6.70 -4.09
N GLU A 38 -10.97 -7.82 -4.73
CA GLU A 38 -10.21 -9.04 -4.52
C GLU A 38 -8.92 -9.09 -5.33
N TRP A 39 -8.81 -8.24 -6.36
CA TRP A 39 -7.60 -8.19 -7.16
C TRP A 39 -6.50 -7.49 -6.35
N LEU A 40 -5.33 -8.14 -6.25
CA LEU A 40 -4.33 -7.73 -5.27
C LEU A 40 -3.59 -6.46 -5.66
N CYS A 41 -3.33 -5.61 -4.68
CA CYS A 41 -2.46 -4.45 -4.83
C CYS A 41 -1.30 -4.55 -3.86
N VAL A 42 -0.09 -4.50 -4.40
CA VAL A 42 1.16 -4.47 -3.64
C VAL A 42 1.71 -3.05 -3.73
N THR A 43 1.91 -2.40 -2.60
CA THR A 43 2.20 -0.98 -2.56
C THR A 43 3.58 -0.70 -1.98
N PRO A 44 4.49 -0.15 -2.80
CA PRO A 44 5.81 0.31 -2.32
C PRO A 44 5.74 1.75 -1.83
N GLY A 45 6.87 2.25 -1.34
CA GLY A 45 7.00 3.65 -0.96
C GLY A 45 6.29 4.02 0.33
N ILE A 46 6.05 3.04 1.19
CA ILE A 46 5.37 3.24 2.47
C ILE A 46 6.41 3.56 3.54
N ARG A 47 6.09 4.55 4.37
CA ARG A 47 6.98 4.97 5.46
C ARG A 47 6.17 5.29 6.70
N PRO A 48 6.67 4.92 7.89
CA PRO A 48 6.01 5.28 9.14
C PRO A 48 5.92 6.80 9.31
N ALA A 49 4.93 7.25 10.05
CA ALA A 49 4.79 8.65 10.41
C ALA A 49 6.05 9.11 11.16
N GLY A 50 6.50 10.33 10.88
CA GLY A 50 7.68 10.87 11.52
C GLY A 50 8.99 10.40 10.93
N SER A 51 8.95 9.66 9.83
CA SER A 51 10.13 9.24 9.12
C SER A 51 10.93 10.44 8.63
N GLN A 52 12.26 10.34 8.71
CA GLN A 52 13.16 11.42 8.34
C GLN A 52 13.27 11.65 6.85
N ASP A 53 12.79 10.72 6.06
CA ASP A 53 12.82 10.87 4.61
C ASP A 53 11.80 11.92 4.19
N ASP A 54 12.31 13.00 3.63
CA ASP A 54 11.51 14.15 3.25
C ASP A 54 10.73 13.88 1.96
N GLN A 55 9.76 13.02 2.06
CA GLN A 55 8.89 12.66 0.94
C GLN A 55 7.52 13.29 1.19
N ARG A 56 7.20 14.32 0.45
CA ARG A 56 5.95 15.04 0.62
C ARG A 56 4.70 14.20 0.36
N ARG A 57 4.85 13.02 -0.22
CA ARG A 57 3.74 12.18 -0.66
C ARG A 57 3.81 10.77 -0.12
N VAL A 58 4.37 10.65 1.07
CA VAL A 58 4.50 9.37 1.71
C VAL A 58 3.19 9.00 2.40
N MET A 59 2.73 7.81 2.17
CA MET A 59 1.64 7.26 2.97
C MET A 59 2.21 6.40 4.09
N THR A 60 1.55 6.47 5.24
CA THR A 60 1.86 5.59 6.36
C THR A 60 1.31 4.19 6.11
N PRO A 61 1.81 3.18 6.81
CA PRO A 61 1.25 1.83 6.68
C PRO A 61 -0.25 1.78 6.92
N GLY A 62 -0.75 2.48 7.95
CA GLY A 62 -2.18 2.52 8.24
C GLY A 62 -2.98 3.15 7.12
N GLU A 63 -2.49 4.25 6.56
CA GLU A 63 -3.16 4.92 5.46
C GLU A 63 -3.23 4.02 4.22
N ALA A 64 -2.17 3.28 3.94
CA ALA A 64 -2.14 2.38 2.79
C ALA A 64 -3.16 1.24 2.95
N ILE A 65 -3.25 0.68 4.15
CA ILE A 65 -4.26 -0.36 4.43
C ILE A 65 -5.67 0.22 4.27
N GLN A 66 -5.91 1.42 4.77
CA GLN A 66 -7.22 2.08 4.62
C GLN A 66 -7.56 2.40 3.18
N ALA A 67 -6.53 2.65 2.35
CA ALA A 67 -6.73 2.85 0.92
C ALA A 67 -7.08 1.57 0.18
N GLY A 68 -6.85 0.40 0.78
CA GLY A 68 -7.19 -0.89 0.21
C GLY A 68 -6.00 -1.74 -0.22
N SER A 69 -4.76 -1.32 0.06
CA SER A 69 -3.59 -2.14 -0.25
C SER A 69 -3.63 -3.46 0.48
N ASP A 70 -3.24 -4.52 -0.22
CA ASP A 70 -3.20 -5.86 0.35
C ASP A 70 -1.83 -6.17 0.96
N TYR A 71 -0.76 -5.75 0.31
CA TYR A 71 0.60 -5.97 0.77
C TYR A 71 1.40 -4.68 0.66
N LEU A 72 2.23 -4.42 1.66
CA LEU A 72 3.08 -3.23 1.68
C LEU A 72 4.54 -3.63 1.55
N VAL A 73 5.28 -2.87 0.75
CA VAL A 73 6.73 -3.05 0.64
C VAL A 73 7.38 -1.91 1.41
N ILE A 74 8.10 -2.24 2.46
CA ILE A 74 8.76 -1.27 3.32
C ILE A 74 10.21 -1.69 3.49
N GLY A 75 11.12 -0.85 3.03
CA GLY A 75 12.55 -1.18 3.04
C GLY A 75 13.32 -0.46 4.14
N ARG A 76 13.96 0.65 3.76
CA ARG A 76 14.90 1.35 4.63
C ARG A 76 14.36 1.78 6.00
N PRO A 77 13.09 2.17 6.16
CA PRO A 77 12.60 2.46 7.50
C PRO A 77 12.76 1.31 8.48
N ILE A 78 12.78 0.07 7.98
CA ILE A 78 13.02 -1.10 8.80
C ILE A 78 14.51 -1.45 8.82
N THR A 79 15.12 -1.57 7.64
CA THR A 79 16.48 -2.10 7.52
C THR A 79 17.54 -1.18 8.10
N ARG A 80 17.30 0.13 8.11
CA ARG A 80 18.21 1.12 8.66
C ARG A 80 17.88 1.53 10.09
N ALA A 81 16.87 0.95 10.70
CA ALA A 81 16.51 1.25 12.07
C ALA A 81 17.55 0.70 13.03
N ALA A 82 17.71 1.34 14.20
CA ALA A 82 18.58 0.83 15.25
C ALA A 82 18.10 -0.53 15.74
N ASP A 83 16.78 -0.73 15.75
CA ASP A 83 16.16 -2.00 16.16
C ASP A 83 15.11 -2.36 15.09
N PRO A 84 15.53 -3.04 14.01
CA PRO A 84 14.61 -3.36 12.92
C PRO A 84 13.40 -4.21 13.33
N ALA A 85 13.61 -5.16 14.23
CA ALA A 85 12.50 -6.03 14.68
C ALA A 85 11.43 -5.22 15.38
N ARG A 86 11.83 -4.24 16.21
CA ARG A 86 10.88 -3.39 16.90
C ARG A 86 10.09 -2.52 15.93
N VAL A 87 10.77 -1.94 14.95
CA VAL A 87 10.10 -1.12 13.94
C VAL A 87 9.11 -1.97 13.16
N PHE A 88 9.50 -3.17 12.79
CA PHE A 88 8.61 -4.11 12.10
C PHE A 88 7.35 -4.37 12.91
N ASP A 89 7.51 -4.64 14.21
CA ASP A 89 6.36 -4.92 15.09
C ASP A 89 5.44 -3.70 15.22
N VAL A 90 6.00 -2.50 15.31
CA VAL A 90 5.21 -1.27 15.38
C VAL A 90 4.40 -1.07 14.11
N ILE A 91 5.03 -1.29 12.96
CA ILE A 91 4.35 -1.17 11.67
C ILE A 91 3.22 -2.20 11.56
N LEU A 92 3.50 -3.43 11.93
CA LEU A 92 2.49 -4.50 11.87
C LEU A 92 1.29 -4.18 12.76
N ALA A 93 1.54 -3.64 13.95
CA ALA A 93 0.46 -3.23 14.85
C ALA A 93 -0.39 -2.11 14.25
N GLU A 94 0.25 -1.15 13.59
CA GLU A 94 -0.47 -0.07 12.90
C GLU A 94 -1.35 -0.61 11.78
N MET A 95 -0.81 -1.53 10.98
CA MET A 95 -1.56 -2.17 9.89
C MET A 95 -2.77 -2.94 10.43
N ASN A 96 -2.58 -3.67 11.51
CA ASN A 96 -3.67 -4.45 12.11
C ASN A 96 -4.78 -3.54 12.66
N ARG A 97 -4.44 -2.42 13.28
CA ARG A 97 -5.44 -1.45 13.75
C ARG A 97 -6.22 -0.85 12.58
N ALA A 98 -5.52 -0.51 11.50
CA ALA A 98 -6.17 0.05 10.32
C ALA A 98 -7.14 -0.96 9.70
N ARG A 99 -6.75 -2.24 9.65
CA ARG A 99 -7.60 -3.31 9.13
C ARG A 99 -8.84 -3.51 10.00
N GLN A 100 -8.68 -3.49 11.32
CA GLN A 100 -9.80 -3.59 12.23
C GLN A 100 -10.79 -2.44 12.04
N ASN A 101 -10.29 -1.23 11.84
CA ASN A 101 -11.14 -0.07 11.60
C ASN A 101 -11.98 -0.24 10.32
N LEU A 102 -11.40 -0.85 9.28
CA LEU A 102 -12.15 -1.14 8.06
C LEU A 102 -13.25 -2.17 8.31
N ASP A 103 -12.97 -3.20 9.11
CA ASP A 103 -13.93 -4.25 9.40
C ASP A 103 -15.10 -3.74 10.24
N GLU A 104 -14.90 -2.67 11.01
CA GLU A 104 -15.94 -2.08 11.86
C GLU A 104 -16.85 -1.10 11.10
N THR A 105 -16.48 -0.76 9.87
CA THR A 105 -17.31 0.12 9.04
C THR A 105 -18.05 -0.70 8.00
#